data_4956db6777b55aded9e5a375ef8d89d2
#
_entry.id   4956db6777b55aded9e5a375ef8d89d2
#
_cell.length_a   1.000
_cell.length_b   1.000
_cell.length_c   1.000
_cell.angle_alpha   90.00
_cell.angle_beta   90.00
_cell.angle_gamma   90.00
#
_symmetry.space_group_name_H-M   'P 1'
#
loop_
_entity.id
_entity.type
_entity.pdbx_description
1 polymer ?
#
loop_
_entity_poly.entity_id
_entity_poly.type
_entity_poly.pdbx_seq_one_letter_code
_entity_poly.pdbx_strand_id
1 'polypeptide(L)'
;MFNTLFKFKTGNNDLNVDVSGIDLEKVPQHIAIIMDGNGRWAKAQGKPRTFGHQAGAETLKNIVKTADKIGVKIISAYAFSTENWKRPVTEVNFIMELLSRYLTSEIEEFHKNNVKVRFMGSREGLPETVKKKMEYAEKVTADNTGIVLNLAINYGGQAEILHAVQNIVSDVQDGLLRVEDIDSRKFEDYLYTRGLPAPDLLIRPGGDLRISNFMLWQIAYAEIWTTEVYWPAFTPEMFLEAVKAYGGRERRYGGLITK
;
A
#
# COMPACT_ATOMS: atom_id res chain seq x y z
N MET A 1 13.19 -9.49 -28.35
CA MET A 1 14.46 -9.15 -27.68
C MET A 1 14.17 -8.01 -26.69
N PHE A 2 13.55 -8.32 -25.55
CA PHE A 2 13.37 -7.37 -24.44
C PHE A 2 13.63 -8.16 -23.15
N ASN A 3 14.91 -8.30 -22.81
CA ASN A 3 15.35 -8.84 -21.52
C ASN A 3 16.09 -7.72 -20.80
N THR A 4 15.35 -6.86 -20.09
CA THR A 4 15.95 -5.99 -19.10
C THR A 4 15.28 -6.30 -17.76
N LEU A 5 15.72 -7.41 -17.19
CA LEU A 5 15.46 -7.81 -15.81
C LEU A 5 16.12 -6.77 -14.90
N PHE A 6 15.33 -5.91 -14.28
CA PHE A 6 15.74 -5.12 -13.13
C PHE A 6 15.98 -6.09 -11.97
N LYS A 7 17.23 -6.39 -11.68
CA LYS A 7 17.63 -7.18 -10.51
C LYS A 7 17.79 -6.23 -9.34
N PHE A 8 17.04 -6.44 -8.23
CA PHE A 8 17.49 -6.00 -6.94
C PHE A 8 18.96 -6.43 -6.78
N LYS A 9 19.89 -5.48 -6.69
CA LYS A 9 21.29 -5.79 -6.41
C LYS A 9 21.40 -6.20 -4.95
N THR A 10 21.35 -7.49 -4.72
CA THR A 10 21.35 -8.11 -3.41
C THR A 10 22.75 -8.15 -2.80
N GLY A 11 22.85 -7.65 -1.56
CA GLY A 11 23.73 -8.30 -0.59
C GLY A 11 23.04 -9.57 -0.11
N ASN A 12 23.61 -10.69 -0.37
CA ASN A 12 23.46 -12.08 0.13
C ASN A 12 22.14 -12.54 0.84
N ASN A 13 20.94 -12.06 0.45
CA ASN A 13 19.67 -12.68 0.80
C ASN A 13 18.68 -12.55 -0.38
N ASP A 14 18.97 -13.23 -1.48
CA ASP A 14 18.01 -13.40 -2.56
C ASP A 14 16.81 -14.19 -2.03
N LEU A 15 15.62 -13.54 -1.99
CA LEU A 15 14.37 -14.26 -1.83
C LEU A 15 14.25 -15.23 -3.00
N ASN A 16 14.56 -16.51 -2.74
CA ASN A 16 14.47 -17.56 -3.75
C ASN A 16 13.02 -18.00 -3.90
N VAL A 17 12.17 -17.08 -4.38
CA VAL A 17 10.75 -17.35 -4.63
C VAL A 17 10.61 -17.80 -6.08
N ASP A 18 9.99 -18.97 -6.27
CA ASP A 18 9.65 -19.48 -7.60
C ASP A 18 8.48 -18.68 -8.19
N VAL A 19 8.74 -17.98 -9.29
CA VAL A 19 7.75 -17.17 -10.02
C VAL A 19 7.36 -17.81 -11.36
N SER A 20 7.84 -19.04 -11.66
CA SER A 20 7.62 -19.72 -12.94
C SER A 20 6.15 -20.01 -13.27
N GLY A 21 5.30 -20.06 -12.24
CA GLY A 21 3.86 -20.30 -12.39
C GLY A 21 3.00 -19.02 -12.56
N ILE A 22 3.60 -17.83 -12.70
CA ILE A 22 2.89 -16.55 -12.85
C ILE A 22 2.86 -16.14 -14.32
N ASP A 23 1.66 -15.89 -14.83
CA ASP A 23 1.45 -15.26 -16.13
C ASP A 23 1.70 -13.75 -16.02
N LEU A 24 2.86 -13.28 -16.46
CA LEU A 24 3.29 -11.89 -16.34
C LEU A 24 2.41 -10.90 -17.11
N GLU A 25 1.62 -11.36 -18.08
CA GLU A 25 0.67 -10.50 -18.82
C GLU A 25 -0.61 -10.24 -18.02
N LYS A 26 -0.87 -11.06 -16.98
CA LYS A 26 -2.06 -11.00 -16.11
C LYS A 26 -1.76 -10.55 -14.69
N VAL A 27 -0.59 -10.00 -14.45
CA VAL A 27 -0.24 -9.46 -13.13
C VAL A 27 -0.97 -8.14 -12.89
N PRO A 28 -1.59 -7.94 -11.70
CA PRO A 28 -2.19 -6.67 -11.35
C PRO A 28 -1.13 -5.57 -11.32
N GLN A 29 -1.44 -4.40 -11.87
CA GLN A 29 -0.51 -3.28 -11.86
C GLN A 29 -0.41 -2.61 -10.49
N HIS A 30 -1.54 -2.52 -9.78
CA HIS A 30 -1.62 -1.89 -8.47
C HIS A 30 -2.30 -2.84 -7.48
N ILE A 31 -1.60 -3.18 -6.41
CA ILE A 31 -2.10 -4.02 -5.32
C ILE A 31 -2.23 -3.18 -4.05
N ALA A 32 -3.42 -3.17 -3.45
CA ALA A 32 -3.69 -2.60 -2.15
C ALA A 32 -3.59 -3.69 -1.07
N ILE A 33 -2.95 -3.42 0.07
CA ILE A 33 -2.74 -4.41 1.14
C ILE A 33 -3.19 -3.85 2.49
N ILE A 34 -4.08 -4.58 3.16
CA ILE A 34 -4.45 -4.33 4.56
C ILE A 34 -3.65 -5.27 5.43
N MET A 35 -2.62 -4.77 6.11
CA MET A 35 -1.66 -5.54 6.92
C MET A 35 -2.25 -5.91 8.29
N ASP A 36 -3.22 -6.84 8.30
CA ASP A 36 -3.97 -7.18 9.52
C ASP A 36 -3.41 -8.40 10.27
N GLY A 37 -3.70 -8.44 11.57
CA GLY A 37 -3.35 -9.56 12.43
C GLY A 37 -2.01 -9.45 13.16
N ASN A 38 -1.24 -8.36 13.03
CA ASN A 38 0.06 -8.18 13.71
C ASN A 38 -0.02 -8.46 15.21
N GLY A 39 -0.98 -7.86 15.91
CA GLY A 39 -1.13 -8.04 17.35
C GLY A 39 -1.63 -9.43 17.74
N ARG A 40 -2.52 -10.05 16.93
CA ARG A 40 -3.03 -11.39 17.16
C ARG A 40 -1.92 -12.44 17.00
N TRP A 41 -1.09 -12.28 15.97
CA TRP A 41 0.07 -13.13 15.71
C TRP A 41 1.09 -13.09 16.87
N ALA A 42 1.42 -11.91 17.36
CA ALA A 42 2.33 -11.77 18.50
C ALA A 42 1.76 -12.42 19.77
N LYS A 43 0.47 -12.17 20.06
CA LYS A 43 -0.21 -12.76 21.22
C LYS A 43 -0.23 -14.28 21.16
N ALA A 44 -0.45 -14.89 19.99
CA ALA A 44 -0.40 -16.33 19.81
C ALA A 44 0.97 -16.95 20.15
N GLN A 45 2.03 -16.13 20.13
CA GLN A 45 3.40 -16.53 20.50
C GLN A 45 3.81 -16.08 21.92
N GLY A 46 2.87 -15.60 22.72
CA GLY A 46 3.17 -15.07 24.06
C GLY A 46 4.01 -13.78 24.05
N LYS A 47 4.04 -13.05 22.92
CA LYS A 47 4.85 -11.84 22.74
C LYS A 47 3.98 -10.57 22.76
N PRO A 48 4.57 -9.41 23.10
CA PRO A 48 3.86 -8.15 23.05
C PRO A 48 3.46 -7.78 21.60
N ARG A 49 2.36 -7.02 21.44
CA ARG A 49 1.83 -6.59 20.13
C ARG A 49 2.87 -5.89 19.26
N THR A 50 3.78 -5.16 19.88
CA THR A 50 4.90 -4.45 19.24
C THR A 50 5.81 -5.37 18.43
N PHE A 51 6.03 -6.61 18.91
CA PHE A 51 6.79 -7.62 18.17
C PHE A 51 6.12 -7.99 16.84
N GLY A 52 4.77 -8.06 16.81
CA GLY A 52 4.04 -8.32 15.59
C GLY A 52 4.16 -7.18 14.57
N HIS A 53 4.14 -5.92 15.02
CA HIS A 53 4.33 -4.78 14.12
C HIS A 53 5.73 -4.76 13.49
N GLN A 54 6.76 -5.11 14.26
CA GLN A 54 8.12 -5.22 13.73
C GLN A 54 8.23 -6.34 12.68
N ALA A 55 7.70 -7.53 12.97
CA ALA A 55 7.68 -8.64 12.02
C ALA A 55 6.88 -8.29 10.75
N GLY A 56 5.75 -7.57 10.91
CA GLY A 56 4.96 -7.10 9.78
C GLY A 56 5.67 -6.11 8.85
N ALA A 57 6.61 -5.30 9.36
CA ALA A 57 7.44 -4.44 8.54
C ALA A 57 8.41 -5.25 7.65
N GLU A 58 9.02 -6.30 8.18
CA GLU A 58 9.86 -7.22 7.40
C GLU A 58 9.06 -7.96 6.33
N THR A 59 7.84 -8.40 6.68
CA THR A 59 6.93 -9.00 5.70
C THR A 59 6.66 -8.05 4.54
N LEU A 60 6.36 -6.76 4.82
CA LEU A 60 6.13 -5.77 3.77
C LEU A 60 7.31 -5.65 2.81
N LYS A 61 8.54 -5.59 3.33
CA LYS A 61 9.76 -5.53 2.53
C LYS A 61 9.88 -6.72 1.58
N ASN A 62 9.62 -7.92 2.09
CA ASN A 62 9.68 -9.15 1.28
C ASN A 62 8.59 -9.17 0.20
N ILE A 63 7.38 -8.72 0.51
CA ILE A 63 6.28 -8.63 -0.45
C ILE A 63 6.57 -7.59 -1.54
N VAL A 64 7.12 -6.41 -1.19
CA VAL A 64 7.52 -5.39 -2.18
C VAL A 64 8.59 -5.94 -3.14
N LYS A 65 9.60 -6.66 -2.61
CA LYS A 65 10.63 -7.32 -3.45
C LYS A 65 10.03 -8.37 -4.40
N THR A 66 9.08 -9.16 -3.90
CA THR A 66 8.39 -10.18 -4.72
C THR A 66 7.51 -9.53 -5.78
N ALA A 67 6.79 -8.48 -5.42
CA ALA A 67 5.93 -7.71 -6.31
C ALA A 67 6.73 -7.08 -7.48
N ASP A 68 7.87 -6.47 -7.17
CA ASP A 68 8.77 -5.90 -8.17
C ASP A 68 9.29 -6.98 -9.14
N LYS A 69 9.68 -8.15 -8.60
CA LYS A 69 10.20 -9.28 -9.40
C LYS A 69 9.21 -9.79 -10.45
N ILE A 70 7.90 -9.71 -10.19
CA ILE A 70 6.84 -10.14 -11.12
C ILE A 70 6.25 -8.98 -11.94
N GLY A 71 6.75 -7.75 -11.79
CA GLY A 71 6.36 -6.61 -12.61
C GLY A 71 5.16 -5.81 -12.10
N VAL A 72 4.70 -6.02 -10.86
CA VAL A 72 3.74 -5.11 -10.18
C VAL A 72 4.32 -3.71 -10.14
N LYS A 73 3.50 -2.69 -10.42
CA LYS A 73 3.95 -1.30 -10.49
C LYS A 73 3.76 -0.55 -9.18
N ILE A 74 2.73 -0.89 -8.41
CA ILE A 74 2.37 -0.15 -7.20
C ILE A 74 1.92 -1.12 -6.12
N ILE A 75 2.44 -0.93 -4.91
CA ILE A 75 1.91 -1.49 -3.66
C ILE A 75 1.43 -0.33 -2.79
N SER A 76 0.11 -0.29 -2.50
CA SER A 76 -0.45 0.59 -1.47
C SER A 76 -0.68 -0.19 -0.19
N ALA A 77 0.05 0.13 0.89
CA ALA A 77 0.01 -0.61 2.14
C ALA A 77 -0.60 0.20 3.29
N TYR A 78 -1.58 -0.37 4.00
CA TYR A 78 -2.25 0.27 5.13
C TYR A 78 -1.41 0.15 6.41
N ALA A 79 -0.54 1.14 6.67
CA ALA A 79 0.40 1.13 7.78
C ALA A 79 -0.20 1.69 9.09
N PHE A 80 -0.98 2.79 9.01
CA PHE A 80 -1.61 3.41 10.18
C PHE A 80 -2.90 4.13 9.79
N SER A 81 -4.05 3.65 10.31
CA SER A 81 -5.34 4.26 10.04
C SER A 81 -5.69 5.38 11.04
N THR A 82 -6.60 6.27 10.66
CA THR A 82 -7.15 7.30 11.56
C THR A 82 -7.78 6.69 12.81
N GLU A 83 -8.37 5.51 12.72
CA GLU A 83 -8.95 4.80 13.85
C GLU A 83 -7.89 4.26 14.84
N ASN A 84 -6.64 4.07 14.39
CA ASN A 84 -5.56 3.57 15.24
C ASN A 84 -5.14 4.55 16.33
N TRP A 85 -5.48 5.83 16.22
CA TRP A 85 -5.28 6.79 17.31
C TRP A 85 -6.05 6.44 18.59
N LYS A 86 -7.12 5.63 18.48
CA LYS A 86 -7.90 5.14 19.63
C LYS A 86 -7.21 4.00 20.39
N ARG A 87 -6.07 3.48 19.89
CA ARG A 87 -5.30 2.46 20.57
C ARG A 87 -4.58 3.02 21.80
N PRO A 88 -4.11 2.15 22.72
CA PRO A 88 -3.28 2.61 23.84
C PRO A 88 -2.12 3.47 23.36
N VAL A 89 -1.85 4.58 24.05
CA VAL A 89 -0.82 5.56 23.70
C VAL A 89 0.56 4.91 23.53
N THR A 90 0.87 3.90 24.35
CA THR A 90 2.12 3.13 24.26
C THR A 90 2.25 2.37 22.94
N GLU A 91 1.14 1.80 22.42
CA GLU A 91 1.14 1.12 21.10
C GLU A 91 1.28 2.15 19.97
N VAL A 92 0.55 3.27 20.05
CA VAL A 92 0.64 4.35 19.04
C VAL A 92 2.06 4.90 18.96
N ASN A 93 2.65 5.25 20.10
CA ASN A 93 4.03 5.78 20.16
C ASN A 93 5.03 4.78 19.58
N PHE A 94 4.88 3.50 19.90
CA PHE A 94 5.74 2.46 19.34
C PHE A 94 5.60 2.35 17.81
N ILE A 95 4.38 2.42 17.26
CA ILE A 95 4.17 2.37 15.80
C ILE A 95 4.83 3.59 15.13
N MET A 96 4.69 4.78 15.70
CA MET A 96 5.34 5.99 15.18
C MET A 96 6.87 5.91 15.23
N GLU A 97 7.42 5.34 16.32
CA GLU A 97 8.86 5.09 16.43
C GLU A 97 9.33 4.03 15.43
N LEU A 98 8.59 2.92 15.27
CA LEU A 98 8.88 1.88 14.31
C LEU A 98 8.88 2.44 12.88
N LEU A 99 7.87 3.22 12.50
CA LEU A 99 7.79 3.91 11.22
C LEU A 99 9.01 4.82 11.02
N SER A 100 9.35 5.62 12.01
CA SER A 100 10.51 6.51 11.99
C SER A 100 11.82 5.74 11.78
N ARG A 101 12.01 4.60 12.46
CA ARG A 101 13.17 3.71 12.30
C ARG A 101 13.20 3.08 10.91
N TYR A 102 12.06 2.55 10.45
CA TYR A 102 11.95 1.91 9.15
C TYR A 102 12.31 2.88 8.02
N LEU A 103 11.76 4.10 8.04
CA LEU A 103 12.11 5.15 7.07
C LEU A 103 13.59 5.57 7.14
N THR A 104 14.27 5.35 8.25
CA THR A 104 15.71 5.66 8.35
C THR A 104 16.57 4.51 7.85
N SER A 105 16.24 3.26 8.22
CA SER A 105 17.04 2.09 7.89
C SER A 105 16.87 1.60 6.46
N GLU A 106 15.65 1.72 5.91
CA GLU A 106 15.31 1.08 4.64
C GLU A 106 15.37 2.03 3.44
N ILE A 107 15.37 3.35 3.65
CA ILE A 107 15.25 4.31 2.54
C ILE A 107 16.42 4.21 1.56
N GLU A 108 17.63 4.01 2.05
CA GLU A 108 18.81 3.86 1.21
C GLU A 108 18.75 2.56 0.39
N GLU A 109 18.23 1.48 0.99
CA GLU A 109 18.01 0.21 0.28
C GLU A 109 16.92 0.36 -0.77
N PHE A 110 15.82 1.03 -0.46
CA PHE A 110 14.76 1.33 -1.43
C PHE A 110 15.28 2.17 -2.59
N HIS A 111 16.06 3.21 -2.31
CA HIS A 111 16.65 4.04 -3.36
C HIS A 111 17.62 3.24 -4.26
N LYS A 112 18.51 2.44 -3.67
CA LYS A 112 19.42 1.56 -4.43
C LYS A 112 18.70 0.56 -5.32
N ASN A 113 17.52 0.11 -4.89
CA ASN A 113 16.67 -0.82 -5.63
C ASN A 113 15.64 -0.13 -6.53
N ASN A 114 15.78 1.17 -6.75
CA ASN A 114 14.91 1.96 -7.61
C ASN A 114 13.43 1.98 -7.18
N VAL A 115 13.13 1.73 -5.88
CA VAL A 115 11.77 1.82 -5.33
C VAL A 115 11.42 3.28 -5.09
N LYS A 116 10.27 3.74 -5.58
CA LYS A 116 9.73 5.07 -5.32
C LYS A 116 8.81 5.01 -4.12
N VAL A 117 9.13 5.77 -3.07
CA VAL A 117 8.30 5.84 -1.85
C VAL A 117 7.35 7.03 -1.92
N ARG A 118 6.08 6.79 -1.63
CA ARG A 118 5.02 7.80 -1.51
C ARG A 118 4.23 7.58 -0.23
N PHE A 119 3.56 8.63 0.22
CA PHE A 119 2.68 8.54 1.38
C PHE A 119 1.30 9.09 1.04
N MET A 120 0.26 8.43 1.54
CA MET A 120 -1.10 8.92 1.51
C MET A 120 -1.67 9.02 2.93
N GLY A 121 -2.48 10.06 3.18
CA GLY A 121 -3.07 10.39 4.46
C GLY A 121 -2.64 11.77 4.97
N SER A 122 -3.30 12.21 6.04
CA SER A 122 -3.05 13.53 6.62
C SER A 122 -1.72 13.58 7.37
N ARG A 123 -0.96 14.65 7.16
CA ARG A 123 0.25 14.96 7.96
C ARG A 123 -0.10 15.56 9.32
N GLU A 124 -1.34 16.00 9.49
CA GLU A 124 -1.80 16.63 10.73
C GLU A 124 -1.78 15.63 11.89
N GLY A 125 -1.37 16.08 13.07
CA GLY A 125 -1.29 15.23 14.27
C GLY A 125 -0.13 14.23 14.29
N LEU A 126 0.63 14.04 13.19
CA LEU A 126 1.82 13.21 13.19
C LEU A 126 2.98 13.90 13.91
N PRO A 127 3.84 13.15 14.64
CA PRO A 127 5.07 13.70 15.22
C PRO A 127 5.96 14.36 14.16
N GLU A 128 6.56 15.48 14.47
CA GLU A 128 7.40 16.25 13.56
C GLU A 128 8.59 15.43 13.02
N THR A 129 9.14 14.56 13.86
CA THR A 129 10.21 13.63 13.47
C THR A 129 9.77 12.65 12.38
N VAL A 130 8.52 12.19 12.41
CA VAL A 130 7.94 11.29 11.40
C VAL A 130 7.73 12.06 10.10
N LYS A 131 7.15 13.27 10.15
CA LYS A 131 6.92 14.12 8.97
C LYS A 131 8.22 14.39 8.20
N LYS A 132 9.27 14.83 8.90
CA LYS A 132 10.59 15.07 8.29
C LYS A 132 11.18 13.84 7.61
N LYS A 133 10.99 12.64 8.21
CA LYS A 133 11.47 11.39 7.61
C LYS A 133 10.65 10.97 6.39
N MET A 134 9.34 11.22 6.40
CA MET A 134 8.50 11.00 5.23
C MET A 134 8.93 11.92 4.08
N GLU A 135 9.13 13.22 4.33
CA GLU A 135 9.62 14.18 3.34
C GLU A 135 11.00 13.80 2.79
N TYR A 136 11.91 13.36 3.68
CA TYR A 136 13.22 12.87 3.27
C TYR A 136 13.11 11.63 2.35
N ALA A 137 12.27 10.66 2.71
CA ALA A 137 12.06 9.46 1.93
C ALA A 137 11.49 9.77 0.53
N GLU A 138 10.47 10.64 0.45
CA GLU A 138 9.91 11.10 -0.82
C GLU A 138 10.97 11.82 -1.68
N LYS A 139 11.78 12.69 -1.07
CA LYS A 139 12.83 13.43 -1.77
C LYS A 139 13.93 12.52 -2.31
N VAL A 140 14.44 11.59 -1.50
CA VAL A 140 15.52 10.68 -1.90
C VAL A 140 15.09 9.76 -3.03
N THR A 141 13.82 9.33 -3.04
CA THR A 141 13.29 8.39 -4.03
C THR A 141 12.50 9.06 -5.16
N ALA A 142 12.50 10.40 -5.25
CA ALA A 142 11.67 11.17 -6.19
C ALA A 142 11.89 10.76 -7.65
N ASP A 143 13.14 10.53 -8.03
CA ASP A 143 13.56 10.20 -9.41
C ASP A 143 13.58 8.68 -9.69
N ASN A 144 13.24 7.85 -8.70
CA ASN A 144 13.13 6.42 -8.91
C ASN A 144 11.97 6.07 -9.85
N THR A 145 12.19 5.10 -10.71
CA THR A 145 11.27 4.70 -11.80
C THR A 145 10.78 3.26 -11.68
N GLY A 146 11.20 2.54 -10.64
CA GLY A 146 10.76 1.17 -10.35
C GLY A 146 9.40 1.10 -9.67
N ILE A 147 9.19 0.07 -8.85
CA ILE A 147 7.94 -0.11 -8.13
C ILE A 147 7.67 1.07 -7.17
N VAL A 148 6.41 1.50 -7.09
CA VAL A 148 5.96 2.51 -6.14
C VAL A 148 5.48 1.83 -4.87
N LEU A 149 6.11 2.13 -3.74
CA LEU A 149 5.59 1.79 -2.41
C LEU A 149 4.84 3.00 -1.85
N ASN A 150 3.51 2.92 -1.82
CA ASN A 150 2.63 3.97 -1.33
C ASN A 150 2.10 3.59 0.07
N LEU A 151 2.59 4.25 1.11
CA LEU A 151 2.27 3.94 2.51
C LEU A 151 1.12 4.82 3.03
N ALA A 152 0.02 4.19 3.42
CA ALA A 152 -1.11 4.86 4.06
C ALA A 152 -0.83 5.09 5.55
N ILE A 153 -0.61 6.34 5.94
CA ILE A 153 -0.26 6.75 7.30
C ILE A 153 -1.20 7.87 7.73
N ASN A 154 -1.81 7.71 8.89
CA ASN A 154 -2.88 8.60 9.36
C ASN A 154 -3.96 8.76 8.27
N TYR A 155 -4.32 7.63 7.69
CA TYR A 155 -5.22 7.54 6.55
C TYR A 155 -6.58 6.95 6.94
N GLY A 156 -7.63 7.44 6.31
CA GLY A 156 -8.98 6.87 6.32
C GLY A 156 -9.75 7.36 5.09
N GLY A 157 -10.39 6.44 4.36
CA GLY A 157 -11.04 6.75 3.09
C GLY A 157 -12.17 7.78 3.23
N GLN A 158 -12.95 7.73 4.32
CA GLN A 158 -13.97 8.76 4.58
C GLN A 158 -13.35 10.14 4.81
N ALA A 159 -12.24 10.20 5.57
CA ALA A 159 -11.52 11.45 5.81
C ALA A 159 -10.88 11.99 4.52
N GLU A 160 -10.33 11.12 3.67
CA GLU A 160 -9.79 11.49 2.36
C GLU A 160 -10.86 12.11 1.46
N ILE A 161 -12.06 11.47 1.38
CA ILE A 161 -13.18 11.98 0.57
C ILE A 161 -13.62 13.36 1.07
N LEU A 162 -13.76 13.54 2.39
CA LEU A 162 -14.12 14.84 2.96
C LEU A 162 -13.05 15.90 2.68
N HIS A 163 -11.78 15.56 2.79
CA HIS A 163 -10.66 16.44 2.45
C HIS A 163 -10.70 16.85 0.96
N ALA A 164 -10.92 15.89 0.06
CA ALA A 164 -11.06 16.17 -1.37
C ALA A 164 -12.23 17.13 -1.65
N VAL A 165 -13.40 16.91 -1.04
CA VAL A 165 -14.58 17.80 -1.16
C VAL A 165 -14.26 19.21 -0.66
N GLN A 166 -13.59 19.35 0.49
CA GLN A 166 -13.22 20.65 1.03
C GLN A 166 -12.29 21.43 0.09
N ASN A 167 -11.29 20.75 -0.49
CA ASN A 167 -10.36 21.37 -1.44
C ASN A 167 -11.08 21.76 -2.75
N ILE A 168 -11.98 20.91 -3.27
CA ILE A 168 -12.81 21.25 -4.45
C ILE A 168 -13.65 22.48 -4.18
N VAL A 169 -14.32 22.56 -3.02
CA VAL A 169 -15.13 23.73 -2.65
C VAL A 169 -14.29 24.99 -2.56
N SER A 170 -13.07 24.90 -1.98
CA SER A 170 -12.14 26.03 -1.95
C SER A 170 -11.77 26.49 -3.35
N ASP A 171 -11.38 25.58 -4.24
CA ASP A 171 -10.98 25.92 -5.61
C ASP A 171 -12.15 26.50 -6.42
N VAL A 172 -13.39 26.05 -6.16
CA VAL A 172 -14.58 26.65 -6.79
C VAL A 172 -14.82 28.09 -6.28
N GLN A 173 -14.70 28.31 -4.96
CA GLN A 173 -14.85 29.64 -4.36
C GLN A 173 -13.78 30.62 -4.85
N ASP A 174 -12.55 30.13 -5.07
CA ASP A 174 -11.43 30.92 -5.57
C ASP A 174 -11.46 31.11 -7.10
N GLY A 175 -12.46 30.53 -7.79
CA GLY A 175 -12.61 30.61 -9.25
C GLY A 175 -11.60 29.79 -10.05
N LEU A 176 -10.88 28.86 -9.40
CA LEU A 176 -9.89 27.98 -10.01
C LEU A 176 -10.54 26.75 -10.64
N LEU A 177 -11.77 26.40 -10.24
CA LEU A 177 -12.54 25.27 -10.75
C LEU A 177 -14.00 25.69 -10.93
N ARG A 178 -14.63 25.27 -12.03
CA ARG A 178 -16.07 25.44 -12.23
C ARG A 178 -16.80 24.17 -11.77
N VAL A 179 -18.01 24.34 -11.23
CA VAL A 179 -18.81 23.22 -10.73
C VAL A 179 -19.10 22.18 -11.85
N GLU A 180 -19.36 22.65 -13.06
CA GLU A 180 -19.63 21.80 -14.22
C GLU A 180 -18.43 20.97 -14.72
N ASP A 181 -17.20 21.34 -14.30
CA ASP A 181 -15.98 20.59 -14.64
C ASP A 181 -15.66 19.48 -13.62
N ILE A 182 -16.51 19.32 -12.59
CA ILE A 182 -16.33 18.29 -11.56
C ILE A 182 -16.93 16.98 -12.06
N ASP A 183 -16.06 16.08 -12.49
CA ASP A 183 -16.37 14.69 -12.81
C ASP A 183 -15.54 13.73 -11.93
N SER A 184 -15.70 12.41 -12.13
CA SER A 184 -14.96 11.40 -11.37
C SER A 184 -13.45 11.56 -11.52
N ARG A 185 -12.97 11.89 -12.73
CA ARG A 185 -11.54 12.08 -13.00
C ARG A 185 -11.00 13.32 -12.29
N LYS A 186 -11.75 14.41 -12.34
CA LYS A 186 -11.40 15.63 -11.61
C LYS A 186 -11.39 15.40 -10.10
N PHE A 187 -12.35 14.63 -9.55
CA PHE A 187 -12.36 14.28 -8.15
C PHE A 187 -11.11 13.47 -7.73
N GLU A 188 -10.65 12.54 -8.57
CA GLU A 188 -9.43 11.76 -8.33
C GLU A 188 -8.16 12.63 -8.22
N ASP A 189 -8.12 13.80 -8.89
CA ASP A 189 -7.01 14.77 -8.75
C ASP A 189 -6.88 15.34 -7.33
N TYR A 190 -7.94 15.29 -6.52
CA TYR A 190 -7.96 15.77 -5.13
C TYR A 190 -7.73 14.68 -4.09
N LEU A 191 -7.67 13.40 -4.51
CA LEU A 191 -7.35 12.29 -3.61
C LEU A 191 -5.84 12.21 -3.33
N TYR A 192 -5.47 11.62 -2.20
CA TYR A 192 -4.06 11.37 -1.85
C TYR A 192 -3.34 10.47 -2.87
N THR A 193 -4.10 9.69 -3.63
CA THR A 193 -3.60 8.79 -4.67
C THR A 193 -3.49 9.46 -6.05
N ARG A 194 -3.63 10.79 -6.13
CA ARG A 194 -3.53 11.53 -7.40
C ARG A 194 -2.34 11.06 -8.25
N GLY A 195 -2.64 10.76 -9.52
CA GLY A 195 -1.65 10.31 -10.49
C GLY A 195 -1.26 8.82 -10.38
N LEU A 196 -1.89 8.06 -9.48
CA LEU A 196 -1.79 6.60 -9.44
C LEU A 196 -3.08 5.98 -10.00
N PRO A 197 -3.01 4.88 -10.77
CA PRO A 197 -4.18 4.12 -11.18
C PRO A 197 -4.87 3.49 -9.95
N ALA A 198 -6.16 3.20 -10.08
CA ALA A 198 -6.90 2.47 -9.06
C ALA A 198 -6.29 1.07 -8.81
N PRO A 199 -6.39 0.52 -7.59
CA PRO A 199 -5.97 -0.85 -7.32
C PRO A 199 -6.77 -1.87 -8.13
N ASP A 200 -6.06 -2.85 -8.68
CA ASP A 200 -6.64 -4.00 -9.35
C ASP A 200 -7.03 -5.10 -8.36
N LEU A 201 -6.22 -5.26 -7.30
CA LEU A 201 -6.35 -6.30 -6.30
C LEU A 201 -6.19 -5.70 -4.90
N LEU A 202 -7.11 -6.06 -4.00
CA LEU A 202 -7.01 -5.83 -2.56
C LEU A 202 -6.68 -7.14 -1.87
N ILE A 203 -5.57 -7.19 -1.15
CA ILE A 203 -5.16 -8.34 -0.33
C ILE A 203 -5.39 -8.01 1.14
N ARG A 204 -6.10 -8.88 1.85
CA ARG A 204 -6.28 -8.77 3.30
C ARG A 204 -6.03 -10.10 4.01
N PRO A 205 -4.84 -10.32 4.61
CA PRO A 205 -4.58 -11.37 5.57
C PRO A 205 -5.30 -11.14 6.91
N GLY A 206 -5.44 -12.18 7.74
CA GLY A 206 -5.94 -12.08 9.10
C GLY A 206 -7.37 -12.51 9.33
N GLY A 207 -8.06 -13.08 8.32
CA GLY A 207 -9.38 -13.69 8.43
C GLY A 207 -10.57 -12.74 8.45
N ASP A 208 -10.36 -11.44 8.39
CA ASP A 208 -11.44 -10.45 8.39
C ASP A 208 -11.91 -10.10 6.96
N LEU A 209 -13.24 -10.13 6.72
CA LEU A 209 -13.88 -9.80 5.43
C LEU A 209 -14.46 -8.37 5.47
N ARG A 210 -13.62 -7.37 5.60
CA ARG A 210 -14.00 -5.95 5.56
C ARG A 210 -12.85 -5.11 5.04
N ILE A 211 -13.15 -3.94 4.48
CA ILE A 211 -12.14 -3.03 3.91
C ILE A 211 -11.63 -1.99 4.92
N SER A 212 -12.23 -1.90 6.08
CA SER A 212 -11.80 -1.08 7.22
C SER A 212 -11.45 0.37 6.85
N ASN A 213 -12.31 1.03 6.06
CA ASN A 213 -12.13 2.43 5.65
C ASN A 213 -10.85 2.66 4.78
N PHE A 214 -10.35 1.61 4.10
CA PHE A 214 -9.17 1.70 3.26
C PHE A 214 -9.53 1.96 1.80
N MET A 215 -9.02 3.04 1.20
CA MET A 215 -9.10 3.39 -0.21
C MET A 215 -10.51 3.28 -0.82
N LEU A 216 -11.56 3.78 -0.10
CA LEU A 216 -12.97 3.56 -0.42
C LEU A 216 -13.34 3.89 -1.86
N TRP A 217 -12.85 5.01 -2.39
CA TRP A 217 -13.08 5.42 -3.77
C TRP A 217 -12.31 4.52 -4.74
N GLN A 218 -11.04 4.31 -4.47
CA GLN A 218 -10.10 3.71 -5.41
C GLN A 218 -10.32 2.21 -5.60
N ILE A 219 -10.79 1.47 -4.55
CA ILE A 219 -11.02 0.02 -4.62
C ILE A 219 -12.41 -0.39 -5.11
N ALA A 220 -13.20 0.56 -5.63
CA ALA A 220 -14.59 0.31 -6.05
C ALA A 220 -14.74 -0.88 -7.01
N TYR A 221 -13.72 -1.15 -7.82
CA TYR A 221 -13.68 -2.27 -8.78
C TYR A 221 -12.50 -3.22 -8.58
N ALA A 222 -11.81 -3.13 -7.42
CA ALA A 222 -10.73 -4.03 -7.10
C ALA A 222 -11.25 -5.44 -6.80
N GLU A 223 -10.54 -6.45 -7.29
CA GLU A 223 -10.76 -7.82 -6.85
C GLU A 223 -10.27 -7.98 -5.40
N ILE A 224 -10.95 -8.79 -4.59
CA ILE A 224 -10.59 -8.99 -3.19
C ILE A 224 -10.08 -10.41 -3.01
N TRP A 225 -8.93 -10.54 -2.36
CA TRP A 225 -8.35 -11.79 -1.92
C TRP A 225 -8.06 -11.77 -0.42
N THR A 226 -8.47 -12.79 0.31
CA THR A 226 -8.33 -12.86 1.78
C THR A 226 -7.77 -14.21 2.20
N THR A 227 -7.12 -14.24 3.38
CA THR A 227 -6.64 -15.47 4.01
C THR A 227 -6.72 -15.34 5.54
N GLU A 228 -6.87 -16.49 6.22
CA GLU A 228 -6.84 -16.59 7.68
C GLU A 228 -5.44 -16.33 8.27
N VAL A 229 -4.41 -16.43 7.47
CA VAL A 229 -3.02 -16.21 7.90
C VAL A 229 -2.82 -14.75 8.31
N TYR A 230 -2.25 -14.51 9.48
CA TYR A 230 -1.92 -13.18 9.95
C TYR A 230 -0.78 -12.55 9.16
N TRP A 231 -0.81 -11.23 8.98
CA TRP A 231 0.16 -10.52 8.17
C TRP A 231 1.64 -10.86 8.44
N PRO A 232 2.16 -10.98 9.70
CA PRO A 232 3.56 -11.34 9.91
C PRO A 232 3.95 -12.74 9.42
N ALA A 233 2.98 -13.63 9.21
CA ALA A 233 3.19 -14.97 8.66
C ALA A 233 2.79 -15.07 7.18
N PHE A 234 2.41 -13.97 6.55
CA PHE A 234 2.05 -13.93 5.13
C PHE A 234 3.33 -13.98 4.28
N THR A 235 3.49 -15.05 3.53
CA THR A 235 4.72 -15.33 2.78
C THR A 235 4.66 -14.79 1.33
N PRO A 236 5.82 -14.66 0.66
CA PRO A 236 5.88 -14.40 -0.77
C PRO A 236 5.09 -15.39 -1.63
N GLU A 237 5.08 -16.67 -1.27
CA GLU A 237 4.32 -17.72 -2.00
C GLU A 237 2.81 -17.44 -1.92
N MET A 238 2.29 -17.08 -0.73
CA MET A 238 0.88 -16.70 -0.55
C MET A 238 0.53 -15.42 -1.36
N PHE A 239 1.47 -14.48 -1.45
CA PHE A 239 1.30 -13.32 -2.31
C PHE A 239 1.18 -13.73 -3.78
N LEU A 240 2.03 -14.65 -4.25
CA LEU A 240 1.94 -15.18 -5.61
C LEU A 240 0.64 -15.96 -5.85
N GLU A 241 0.12 -16.69 -4.85
CA GLU A 241 -1.20 -17.34 -4.92
C GLU A 241 -2.32 -16.29 -5.14
N ALA A 242 -2.28 -15.16 -4.40
CA ALA A 242 -3.24 -14.09 -4.58
C ALA A 242 -3.17 -13.47 -5.99
N VAL A 243 -1.96 -13.24 -6.51
CA VAL A 243 -1.74 -12.74 -7.88
C VAL A 243 -2.22 -13.74 -8.92
N LYS A 244 -1.94 -15.03 -8.74
CA LYS A 244 -2.41 -16.10 -9.63
C LYS A 244 -3.94 -16.19 -9.64
N ALA A 245 -4.57 -16.11 -8.46
CA ALA A 245 -6.02 -16.10 -8.34
C ALA A 245 -6.65 -14.91 -9.07
N TYR A 246 -6.03 -13.73 -8.99
CA TYR A 246 -6.44 -12.55 -9.75
C TYR A 246 -6.34 -12.80 -11.26
N GLY A 247 -5.20 -13.31 -11.76
CA GLY A 247 -4.98 -13.58 -13.19
C GLY A 247 -5.93 -14.61 -13.81
N GLY A 248 -6.56 -15.47 -12.98
CA GLY A 248 -7.58 -16.42 -13.41
C GLY A 248 -9.00 -15.86 -13.47
N ARG A 249 -9.24 -14.60 -13.04
CA ARG A 249 -10.58 -13.98 -13.02
C ARG A 249 -10.87 -13.20 -14.29
N GLU A 250 -12.12 -13.28 -14.75
CA GLU A 250 -12.64 -12.41 -15.83
C GLU A 250 -13.23 -11.14 -15.22
N ARG A 251 -12.64 -9.98 -15.52
CA ARG A 251 -13.13 -8.66 -15.05
C ARG A 251 -14.23 -8.16 -15.98
N ARG A 252 -15.44 -7.95 -15.46
CA ARG A 252 -16.62 -7.62 -16.28
C ARG A 252 -17.02 -6.15 -16.27
N TYR A 253 -16.57 -5.34 -15.35
CA TYR A 253 -16.88 -3.89 -15.21
C TYR A 253 -18.36 -3.54 -15.49
N GLY A 254 -19.29 -4.44 -15.12
CA GLY A 254 -20.73 -4.26 -15.39
C GLY A 254 -21.18 -4.57 -16.82
N GLY A 255 -20.29 -4.98 -17.74
CA GLY A 255 -20.63 -5.35 -19.12
C GLY A 255 -21.06 -6.82 -19.26
N LEU A 256 -21.92 -7.11 -20.26
CA LEU A 256 -22.25 -8.48 -20.71
C LEU A 256 -21.14 -8.97 -21.65
N ILE A 257 -20.67 -10.20 -21.46
CA ILE A 257 -19.82 -10.86 -22.46
C ILE A 257 -20.77 -11.30 -23.59
N THR A 258 -20.78 -10.59 -24.70
CA THR A 258 -21.31 -11.12 -25.97
C THR A 258 -20.30 -12.18 -26.43
N LYS A 259 -20.74 -13.45 -26.38
CA LYS A 259 -20.02 -14.56 -27.02
C LYS A 259 -20.03 -14.41 -28.52
#